data_373c76c6a0a031478d21be717f938ed2
#
_entry.id   373c76c6a0a031478d21be717f938ed2
#
_cell.length_a   1.000
_cell.length_b   1.000
_cell.length_c   1.000
_cell.angle_alpha   90.00
_cell.angle_beta   90.00
_cell.angle_gamma   90.00
#
_symmetry.space_group_name_H-M   'P 1'
#
loop_
_entity.id
_entity.type
_entity.pdbx_description
1 polymer ?
#
loop_
_entity_poly.entity_id
_entity_poly.type
_entity_poly.pdbx_seq_one_letter_code
_entity_poly.pdbx_strand_id
1 'polypeptide(L)'
;MQEGLFVNPKGNEIIKKDNNLIEAKYRLTVHEQRLVLTVLSAITINDDDFSTYTISLFQVAEEFGISKSKSFYSEIHEACKTLLGRRIDISEGKRRIYVNWLSYVEYIEGKGEVKIRFDAALKPYLLQLKGHFTEYQKSAVTRFRSMYSIRFYELLKMYQNLGNGGSFYRTFTINEI
;
A
#
# COMPACT_ATOMS: atom_id res chain seq x y z
N MET A 1 -22.53 -11.49 -8.25
CA MET A 1 -21.34 -11.24 -7.41
C MET A 1 -20.11 -11.31 -8.30
N GLN A 2 -19.39 -10.21 -8.48
CA GLN A 2 -18.12 -10.27 -9.18
C GLN A 2 -17.14 -11.06 -8.32
N GLU A 3 -16.65 -12.18 -8.84
CA GLU A 3 -15.53 -12.89 -8.22
C GLU A 3 -14.33 -11.93 -8.17
N GLY A 4 -13.80 -11.71 -6.97
CA GLY A 4 -12.65 -10.84 -6.80
C GLY A 4 -11.43 -11.39 -7.52
N LEU A 5 -10.60 -10.51 -8.08
CA LEU A 5 -9.34 -10.89 -8.72
C LEU A 5 -8.39 -11.45 -7.65
N PHE A 6 -7.99 -12.72 -7.79
CA PHE A 6 -7.01 -13.31 -6.88
C PHE A 6 -5.63 -12.69 -7.09
N VAL A 7 -5.09 -12.11 -6.04
CA VAL A 7 -3.72 -11.62 -6.01
C VAL A 7 -2.79 -12.79 -5.74
N ASN A 8 -1.99 -13.16 -6.72
CA ASN A 8 -0.94 -14.17 -6.56
C ASN A 8 0.42 -13.47 -6.44
N PRO A 9 1.00 -13.36 -5.24
CA PRO A 9 2.28 -12.68 -5.04
C PRO A 9 3.40 -13.45 -5.78
N LYS A 10 3.95 -12.82 -6.81
CA LYS A 10 5.12 -13.33 -7.55
C LYS A 10 6.28 -12.39 -7.25
N GLY A 11 7.14 -12.68 -6.35
CA GLY A 11 8.30 -11.96 -5.81
C GLY A 11 9.01 -10.79 -6.57
N ASN A 12 8.61 -10.45 -7.78
CA ASN A 12 9.18 -9.38 -8.62
C ASN A 12 8.16 -8.29 -8.99
N GLU A 13 7.16 -8.08 -8.18
CA GLU A 13 6.11 -7.10 -8.44
C GLU A 13 6.58 -5.68 -8.16
N ILE A 14 6.22 -4.76 -9.06
CA ILE A 14 6.55 -3.35 -8.93
C ILE A 14 5.40 -2.63 -8.24
N ILE A 15 5.71 -1.88 -7.21
CA ILE A 15 4.81 -0.92 -6.58
C ILE A 15 4.99 0.42 -7.26
N LYS A 16 3.89 1.07 -7.65
CA LYS A 16 3.88 2.44 -8.19
C LYS A 16 2.92 3.31 -7.40
N LYS A 17 3.38 4.50 -7.04
CA LYS A 17 2.56 5.52 -6.36
C LYS A 17 2.90 6.90 -6.88
N ASP A 18 1.89 7.73 -7.08
CA ASP A 18 2.09 9.17 -7.32
C ASP A 18 2.86 9.82 -6.16
N ASN A 19 3.72 10.78 -6.45
CA ASN A 19 4.56 11.41 -5.44
C ASN A 19 3.75 12.21 -4.41
N ASN A 20 2.60 12.80 -4.80
CA ASN A 20 1.70 13.46 -3.84
C ASN A 20 1.12 12.46 -2.83
N LEU A 21 0.86 11.21 -3.25
CA LEU A 21 0.43 10.14 -2.35
C LEU A 21 1.56 9.68 -1.43
N ILE A 22 2.80 9.61 -1.93
CA ILE A 22 3.97 9.29 -1.09
C ILE A 22 4.19 10.40 -0.05
N GLU A 23 4.02 11.66 -0.39
CA GLU A 23 4.14 12.78 0.56
C GLU A 23 2.90 13.00 1.44
N ALA A 24 1.78 12.35 1.13
CA ALA A 24 0.53 12.51 1.86
C ALA A 24 0.69 12.08 3.33
N LYS A 25 -0.12 12.70 4.19
CA LYS A 25 -0.15 12.35 5.62
C LYS A 25 -1.13 11.21 5.84
N TYR A 26 -0.62 10.09 6.30
CA TYR A 26 -1.42 8.94 6.72
C TYR A 26 -0.64 8.09 7.71
N ARG A 27 -1.35 7.30 8.47
CA ARG A 27 -0.75 6.36 9.41
C ARG A 27 -1.38 4.99 9.23
N LEU A 28 -0.56 4.01 8.87
CA LEU A 28 -0.93 2.61 8.74
C LEU A 28 -0.07 1.77 9.67
N THR A 29 -0.65 0.78 10.32
CA THR A 29 0.13 -0.26 11.00
C THR A 29 0.93 -1.07 9.97
N VAL A 30 1.90 -1.85 10.42
CA VAL A 30 2.70 -2.70 9.52
C VAL A 30 1.83 -3.72 8.77
N HIS A 31 0.78 -4.25 9.41
CA HIS A 31 -0.14 -5.19 8.77
C HIS A 31 -1.06 -4.52 7.76
N GLU A 32 -1.56 -3.32 8.07
CA GLU A 32 -2.31 -2.51 7.10
C GLU A 32 -1.47 -2.18 5.88
N GLN A 33 -0.19 -1.79 6.06
CA GLN A 33 0.72 -1.53 4.95
C GLN A 33 0.98 -2.78 4.09
N ARG A 34 1.14 -3.95 4.72
CA ARG A 34 1.32 -5.22 3.99
C ARG A 34 0.12 -5.56 3.11
N LEU A 35 -1.10 -5.39 3.62
CA LEU A 35 -2.32 -5.58 2.84
C LEU A 35 -2.38 -4.60 1.66
N VAL A 36 -2.14 -3.31 1.91
CA VAL A 36 -2.12 -2.27 0.87
C VAL A 36 -1.06 -2.59 -0.20
N LEU A 37 0.17 -2.93 0.20
CA LEU A 37 1.26 -3.25 -0.73
C LEU A 37 0.95 -4.50 -1.57
N THR A 38 0.30 -5.52 -0.97
CA THR A 38 -0.10 -6.72 -1.69
C THR A 38 -1.12 -6.40 -2.77
N VAL A 39 -2.09 -5.53 -2.50
CA VAL A 39 -3.07 -5.11 -3.52
C VAL A 39 -2.43 -4.21 -4.57
N LEU A 40 -1.58 -3.25 -4.17
CA LEU A 40 -0.88 -2.37 -5.10
C LEU A 40 -0.02 -3.14 -6.10
N SER A 41 0.58 -4.26 -5.69
CA SER A 41 1.38 -5.09 -6.58
C SER A 41 0.55 -5.86 -7.62
N ALA A 42 -0.76 -5.94 -7.45
CA ALA A 42 -1.67 -6.55 -8.42
C ALA A 42 -2.19 -5.56 -9.47
N ILE A 43 -2.04 -4.27 -9.25
CA ILE A 43 -2.44 -3.23 -10.20
C ILE A 43 -1.51 -3.28 -11.42
N THR A 44 -2.10 -3.31 -12.61
CA THR A 44 -1.38 -3.30 -13.88
C THR A 44 -1.49 -1.94 -14.59
N ILE A 45 -0.62 -1.71 -15.57
CA ILE A 45 -0.63 -0.46 -16.36
C ILE A 45 -1.90 -0.30 -17.19
N ASN A 46 -2.61 -1.39 -17.48
CA ASN A 46 -3.83 -1.39 -18.28
C ASN A 46 -5.10 -1.18 -17.45
N ASP A 47 -4.99 -1.16 -16.14
CA ASP A 47 -6.14 -0.98 -15.28
C ASP A 47 -6.63 0.47 -15.33
N ASP A 48 -7.90 0.67 -15.65
CA ASP A 48 -8.57 1.97 -15.67
C ASP A 48 -9.51 2.16 -14.46
N ASP A 49 -9.76 1.09 -13.72
CA ASP A 49 -10.55 1.08 -12.49
C ASP A 49 -10.00 0.09 -11.46
N PHE A 50 -10.43 0.24 -10.21
CA PHE A 50 -10.10 -0.70 -9.15
C PHE A 50 -11.06 -1.90 -9.14
N SER A 51 -10.51 -3.07 -9.24
CA SER A 51 -11.22 -4.33 -8.97
C SER A 51 -11.36 -4.57 -7.47
N THR A 52 -12.18 -5.54 -7.10
CA THR A 52 -12.11 -6.15 -5.77
C THR A 52 -11.04 -7.24 -5.80
N TYR A 53 -10.02 -7.11 -4.97
CA TYR A 53 -8.89 -8.03 -4.91
C TYR A 53 -9.08 -9.02 -3.77
N THR A 54 -8.92 -10.31 -4.04
CA THR A 54 -8.90 -11.37 -3.02
C THR A 54 -7.46 -11.72 -2.67
N ILE A 55 -7.11 -11.61 -1.41
CA ILE A 55 -5.76 -11.84 -0.85
C ILE A 55 -5.78 -13.10 -0.01
N SER A 56 -4.87 -14.03 -0.28
CA SER A 56 -4.60 -15.17 0.60
C SER A 56 -3.65 -14.73 1.73
N LEU A 57 -4.09 -14.83 2.97
CA LEU A 57 -3.28 -14.49 4.14
C LEU A 57 -2.10 -15.44 4.33
N PHE A 58 -2.24 -16.68 3.87
CA PHE A 58 -1.14 -17.63 3.81
C PHE A 58 0.01 -17.09 2.94
N GLN A 59 -0.30 -16.63 1.74
CA GLN A 59 0.68 -16.07 0.81
C GLN A 59 1.30 -14.78 1.35
N VAL A 60 0.50 -13.89 1.98
CA VAL A 60 1.02 -12.69 2.65
C VAL A 60 2.02 -13.07 3.74
N ALA A 61 1.71 -14.05 4.57
CA ALA A 61 2.63 -14.49 5.63
C ALA A 61 3.95 -15.03 5.05
N GLU A 62 3.89 -15.82 3.97
CA GLU A 62 5.10 -16.33 3.29
C GLU A 62 5.93 -15.20 2.68
N GLU A 63 5.31 -14.31 1.93
CA GLU A 63 5.99 -13.22 1.25
C GLU A 63 6.71 -12.27 2.22
N PHE A 64 6.06 -11.93 3.32
CA PHE A 64 6.65 -11.06 4.34
C PHE A 64 7.47 -11.81 5.41
N GLY A 65 7.65 -13.12 5.27
CA GLY A 65 8.40 -13.94 6.19
C GLY A 65 7.85 -13.90 7.62
N ILE A 66 6.53 -14.03 7.78
CA ILE A 66 5.82 -13.96 9.05
C ILE A 66 5.38 -15.36 9.46
N SER A 67 5.50 -15.69 10.74
CA SER A 67 4.94 -16.92 11.27
C SER A 67 3.41 -16.94 11.14
N LYS A 68 2.87 -18.02 10.61
CA LYS A 68 1.42 -18.26 10.45
C LYS A 68 0.78 -18.67 11.78
N SER A 69 0.98 -17.86 12.81
CA SER A 69 0.44 -18.08 14.14
C SER A 69 -1.01 -17.59 14.26
N LYS A 70 -1.69 -18.04 15.31
CA LYS A 70 -3.05 -17.54 15.63
C LYS A 70 -3.05 -16.02 15.85
N SER A 71 -1.98 -15.45 16.43
CA SER A 71 -1.86 -14.01 16.63
C SER A 71 -1.80 -13.26 15.29
N PHE A 72 -1.07 -13.78 14.28
CA PHE A 72 -1.02 -13.17 12.95
C PHE A 72 -2.42 -13.02 12.34
N TYR A 73 -3.24 -14.06 12.35
CA TYR A 73 -4.59 -13.98 11.79
C TYR A 73 -5.48 -13.00 12.57
N SER A 74 -5.34 -12.95 13.89
CA SER A 74 -6.05 -11.99 14.74
C SER A 74 -5.61 -10.53 14.43
N GLU A 75 -4.32 -10.29 14.28
CA GLU A 75 -3.77 -8.97 13.96
C GLU A 75 -4.20 -8.50 12.56
N ILE A 76 -4.25 -9.40 11.57
CA ILE A 76 -4.77 -9.08 10.24
C ILE A 76 -6.28 -8.78 10.29
N HIS A 77 -7.06 -9.53 11.08
CA HIS A 77 -8.49 -9.24 11.24
C HIS A 77 -8.71 -7.83 11.83
N GLU A 78 -7.95 -7.45 12.85
CA GLU A 78 -7.98 -6.09 13.39
C GLU A 78 -7.51 -5.04 12.36
N ALA A 79 -6.45 -5.34 11.60
CA ALA A 79 -6.00 -4.46 10.52
C ALA A 79 -7.09 -4.24 9.47
N CYS A 80 -7.86 -5.26 9.12
CA CYS A 80 -8.99 -5.13 8.19
C CYS A 80 -10.07 -4.16 8.72
N LYS A 81 -10.42 -4.25 10.01
CA LYS A 81 -11.41 -3.36 10.64
C LYS A 81 -10.96 -1.91 10.63
N THR A 82 -9.69 -1.67 10.95
CA THR A 82 -9.15 -0.31 11.09
C THR A 82 -8.78 0.32 9.75
N LEU A 83 -8.31 -0.47 8.78
CA LEU A 83 -7.84 0.02 7.48
C LEU A 83 -8.95 0.73 6.67
N LEU A 84 -10.20 0.28 6.76
CA LEU A 84 -11.34 0.91 6.10
C LEU A 84 -11.54 2.37 6.53
N GLY A 85 -11.20 2.70 7.79
CA GLY A 85 -11.30 4.06 8.33
C GLY A 85 -10.01 4.88 8.25
N ARG A 86 -8.93 4.35 7.63
CA ARG A 86 -7.65 5.06 7.53
C ARG A 86 -7.72 6.14 6.48
N ARG A 87 -7.71 7.38 6.95
CA ARG A 87 -7.72 8.58 6.11
C ARG A 87 -6.31 8.90 5.60
N ILE A 88 -6.28 9.46 4.41
CA ILE A 88 -5.11 10.03 3.75
C ILE A 88 -5.39 11.52 3.57
N ASP A 89 -4.44 12.37 3.94
CA ASP A 89 -4.50 13.81 3.74
C ASP A 89 -3.48 14.18 2.64
N ILE A 90 -3.95 14.38 1.41
CA ILE A 90 -3.13 14.70 0.24
C ILE A 90 -3.10 16.20 0.04
N SER A 91 -1.91 16.76 -0.25
CA SER A 91 -1.71 18.18 -0.52
C SER A 91 -1.23 18.39 -1.94
N GLU A 92 -1.99 19.12 -2.76
CA GLU A 92 -1.64 19.47 -4.15
C GLU A 92 -1.70 20.99 -4.30
N GLY A 93 -0.58 21.66 -4.10
CA GLY A 93 -0.54 23.13 -4.10
C GLY A 93 -1.53 23.71 -3.09
N LYS A 94 -2.57 24.37 -3.58
CA LYS A 94 -3.63 24.96 -2.74
C LYS A 94 -4.78 24.00 -2.40
N ARG A 95 -4.82 22.81 -3.03
CA ARG A 95 -5.88 21.81 -2.78
C ARG A 95 -5.51 20.95 -1.58
N ARG A 96 -6.50 20.63 -0.78
CA ARG A 96 -6.42 19.65 0.32
C ARG A 96 -7.46 18.59 0.09
N ILE A 97 -7.03 17.34 -0.02
CA ILE A 97 -7.88 16.21 -0.39
C ILE A 97 -7.83 15.21 0.77
N TYR A 98 -9.01 14.81 1.23
CA TYR A 98 -9.16 13.86 2.32
C TYR A 98 -9.90 12.64 1.77
N VAL A 99 -9.28 11.49 1.81
CA VAL A 99 -9.79 10.25 1.24
C VAL A 99 -9.39 9.07 2.12
N ASN A 100 -10.16 8.00 2.10
CA ASN A 100 -9.76 6.75 2.75
C ASN A 100 -8.96 5.86 1.79
N TRP A 101 -8.16 4.94 2.34
CA TRP A 101 -7.48 3.95 1.52
C TRP A 101 -8.45 3.03 0.81
N LEU A 102 -9.49 2.59 1.51
CA LEU A 102 -10.40 1.57 1.03
C LEU A 102 -11.85 2.05 1.01
N SER A 103 -12.60 1.60 0.00
CA SER A 103 -14.05 1.68 -0.06
C SER A 103 -14.72 0.39 0.42
N TYR A 104 -13.99 -0.72 0.48
CA TYR A 104 -14.52 -2.02 0.87
C TYR A 104 -13.42 -2.93 1.44
N VAL A 105 -13.76 -3.65 2.49
CA VAL A 105 -12.97 -4.75 3.02
C VAL A 105 -13.91 -5.84 3.55
N GLU A 106 -13.60 -7.09 3.25
CA GLU A 106 -14.30 -8.28 3.76
C GLU A 106 -13.26 -9.28 4.25
N TYR A 107 -13.36 -9.67 5.51
CA TYR A 107 -12.56 -10.76 6.08
C TYR A 107 -13.39 -12.03 6.06
N ILE A 108 -12.90 -13.09 5.40
CA ILE A 108 -13.61 -14.36 5.27
C ILE A 108 -13.09 -15.31 6.33
N GLU A 109 -13.83 -15.41 7.43
CA GLU A 109 -13.48 -16.26 8.56
C GLU A 109 -13.37 -17.73 8.14
N GLY A 110 -12.34 -18.42 8.63
CA GLY A 110 -12.08 -19.82 8.33
C GLY A 110 -11.44 -20.11 6.97
N LYS A 111 -11.45 -19.15 6.01
CA LYS A 111 -10.79 -19.31 4.71
C LYS A 111 -9.38 -18.72 4.67
N GLY A 112 -9.05 -17.84 5.61
CA GLY A 112 -7.78 -17.12 5.57
C GLY A 112 -7.66 -16.20 4.35
N GLU A 113 -8.76 -15.59 3.95
CA GLU A 113 -8.87 -14.69 2.81
C GLU A 113 -9.42 -13.33 3.23
N VAL A 114 -8.94 -12.28 2.57
CA VAL A 114 -9.44 -10.91 2.70
C VAL A 114 -9.74 -10.38 1.31
N LYS A 115 -10.91 -9.75 1.14
CA LYS A 115 -11.23 -9.00 -0.07
C LYS A 115 -11.11 -7.50 0.20
N ILE A 116 -10.45 -6.80 -0.69
CA ILE A 116 -10.17 -5.36 -0.57
C ILE A 116 -10.48 -4.67 -1.90
N ARG A 117 -11.05 -3.45 -1.80
CA ARG A 117 -11.14 -2.51 -2.92
C ARG A 117 -10.71 -1.12 -2.47
N PHE A 118 -9.81 -0.50 -3.24
CA PHE A 118 -9.40 0.89 -3.02
C PHE A 118 -10.56 1.87 -3.21
N ASP A 119 -10.46 3.02 -2.56
CA ASP A 119 -11.38 4.12 -2.81
C ASP A 119 -11.15 4.68 -4.23
N ALA A 120 -12.24 4.93 -4.95
CA ALA A 120 -12.18 5.43 -6.33
C ALA A 120 -11.45 6.78 -6.46
N ALA A 121 -11.46 7.61 -5.41
CA ALA A 121 -10.72 8.87 -5.37
C ALA A 121 -9.19 8.69 -5.43
N LEU A 122 -8.68 7.47 -5.18
CA LEU A 122 -7.24 7.16 -5.31
C LEU A 122 -6.80 6.82 -6.74
N LYS A 123 -7.71 6.71 -7.71
CA LYS A 123 -7.36 6.40 -9.11
C LYS A 123 -6.26 7.31 -9.67
N PRO A 124 -6.31 8.65 -9.53
CA PRO A 124 -5.27 9.52 -10.07
C PRO A 124 -3.88 9.29 -9.46
N TYR A 125 -3.81 8.68 -8.29
CA TYR A 125 -2.58 8.46 -7.52
C TYR A 125 -2.01 7.05 -7.66
N LEU A 126 -2.76 6.11 -8.25
CA LEU A 126 -2.40 4.69 -8.31
C LEU A 126 -2.55 4.06 -9.69
N LEU A 127 -3.41 4.61 -10.55
CA LEU A 127 -3.68 4.05 -11.87
C LEU A 127 -3.12 4.92 -12.98
N GLN A 128 -2.64 4.30 -14.06
CA GLN A 128 -2.19 4.95 -15.31
C GLN A 128 -1.21 6.12 -15.09
N LEU A 129 -0.30 6.00 -14.13
CA LEU A 129 0.66 7.03 -13.78
C LEU A 129 1.63 7.28 -14.96
N LYS A 130 1.68 8.54 -15.44
CA LYS A 130 2.49 8.95 -16.60
C LYS A 130 3.71 9.80 -16.23
N GLY A 131 3.74 10.37 -15.04
CA GLY A 131 4.83 11.21 -14.53
C GLY A 131 4.65 11.48 -13.05
N HIS A 132 5.67 12.03 -12.39
CA HIS A 132 5.66 12.38 -10.97
C HIS A 132 5.28 11.22 -10.04
N PHE A 133 5.73 10.01 -10.38
CA PHE A 133 5.52 8.83 -9.57
C PHE A 133 6.85 8.19 -9.16
N THR A 134 6.78 7.40 -8.13
CA THR A 134 7.89 6.57 -7.65
C THR A 134 7.52 5.10 -7.81
N GLU A 135 8.48 4.32 -8.30
CA GLU A 135 8.34 2.89 -8.42
C GLU A 135 9.49 2.16 -7.71
N TYR A 136 9.18 1.00 -7.19
CA TYR A 136 10.15 0.13 -6.53
C TYR A 136 9.67 -1.32 -6.49
N GLN A 137 10.63 -2.25 -6.37
CA GLN A 137 10.32 -3.66 -6.19
C GLN A 137 9.68 -3.90 -4.81
N LYS A 138 8.54 -4.58 -4.74
CA LYS A 138 7.89 -4.94 -3.48
C LYS A 138 8.84 -5.69 -2.54
N SER A 139 9.70 -6.55 -3.09
CA SER A 139 10.73 -7.29 -2.34
C SER A 139 11.67 -6.42 -1.51
N ALA A 140 11.87 -5.16 -1.90
CA ALA A 140 12.71 -4.22 -1.15
C ALA A 140 12.15 -3.89 0.23
N VAL A 141 10.83 -3.99 0.42
CA VAL A 141 10.14 -3.62 1.67
C VAL A 141 9.57 -4.82 2.44
N THR A 142 9.56 -6.02 1.87
CA THR A 142 8.95 -7.21 2.51
C THR A 142 9.62 -7.59 3.83
N ARG A 143 10.91 -7.27 4.00
CA ARG A 143 11.66 -7.57 5.23
C ARG A 143 11.50 -6.53 6.34
N PHE A 144 10.87 -5.40 6.06
CA PHE A 144 10.68 -4.36 7.06
C PHE A 144 9.64 -4.79 8.11
N ARG A 145 9.94 -4.52 9.37
CA ARG A 145 9.12 -4.90 10.53
C ARG A 145 8.45 -3.70 11.20
N SER A 146 8.75 -2.50 10.73
CA SER A 146 8.19 -1.24 11.26
C SER A 146 7.47 -0.48 10.15
N MET A 147 6.34 0.11 10.50
CA MET A 147 5.61 1.00 9.60
C MET A 147 6.46 2.20 9.17
N TYR A 148 7.32 2.69 10.06
CA TYR A 148 8.24 3.79 9.76
C TYR A 148 9.28 3.41 8.71
N SER A 149 9.80 2.17 8.76
CA SER A 149 10.81 1.72 7.79
C SER A 149 10.28 1.72 6.36
N ILE A 150 9.05 1.26 6.16
CA ILE A 150 8.39 1.27 4.85
C ILE A 150 8.19 2.72 4.40
N ARG A 151 7.69 3.57 5.29
CA ARG A 151 7.42 4.98 5.01
C ARG A 151 8.69 5.75 4.63
N PHE A 152 9.76 5.59 5.42
CA PHE A 152 11.06 6.18 5.10
C PHE A 152 11.61 5.70 3.78
N TYR A 153 11.52 4.40 3.51
CA TYR A 153 11.98 3.86 2.24
C TYR A 153 11.28 4.52 1.05
N GLU A 154 9.96 4.64 1.08
CA GLU A 154 9.20 5.27 0.01
C GLU A 154 9.59 6.74 -0.20
N LEU A 155 9.68 7.51 0.88
CA LEU A 155 10.10 8.91 0.83
C LEU A 155 11.53 9.06 0.26
N LEU A 156 12.49 8.28 0.75
CA LEU A 156 13.86 8.31 0.26
C LEU A 156 13.96 7.88 -1.20
N LYS A 157 13.19 6.86 -1.60
CA LYS A 157 13.16 6.38 -2.98
C LYS A 157 12.62 7.45 -3.94
N MET A 158 11.60 8.18 -3.53
CA MET A 158 11.08 9.31 -4.29
C MET A 158 12.17 10.38 -4.52
N TYR A 159 12.88 10.79 -3.48
CA TYR A 159 13.93 11.80 -3.58
C TYR A 159 15.16 11.31 -4.37
N GLN A 160 15.49 10.02 -4.28
CA GLN A 160 16.53 9.43 -5.11
C GLN A 160 16.24 9.61 -6.60
N ASN A 161 15.00 9.44 -7.01
CA ASN A 161 14.58 9.58 -8.41
C ASN A 161 14.59 11.06 -8.88
N LEU A 162 14.37 12.01 -7.96
CA LEU A 162 14.42 13.44 -8.26
C LEU A 162 15.85 14.00 -8.29
N GLY A 163 16.81 13.32 -7.69
CA GLY A 163 18.17 13.80 -7.41
C GLY A 163 19.22 13.55 -8.49
N ASN A 164 18.90 13.29 -9.75
CA ASN A 164 19.84 13.11 -10.87
C ASN A 164 21.13 12.32 -10.53
N GLY A 165 21.04 11.33 -9.64
CA GLY A 165 22.17 10.47 -9.24
C GLY A 165 23.16 11.10 -8.25
N GLY A 166 22.94 12.32 -7.76
CA GLY A 166 23.74 12.97 -6.73
C GLY A 166 23.33 12.58 -5.30
N SER A 167 24.15 12.96 -4.32
CA SER A 167 23.76 12.86 -2.90
C SER A 167 22.60 13.81 -2.60
N PHE A 168 21.60 13.32 -1.90
CA PHE A 168 20.48 14.12 -1.45
C PHE A 168 20.28 13.94 0.06
N TYR A 169 19.71 14.95 0.69
CA TYR A 169 19.25 14.86 2.09
C TYR A 169 17.91 15.59 2.21
N ARG A 170 17.07 15.11 3.10
CA ARG A 170 15.81 15.75 3.48
C ARG A 170 15.63 15.65 4.99
N THR A 171 15.16 16.72 5.57
CA THR A 171 14.69 16.76 6.95
C THR A 171 13.21 16.41 6.98
N PHE A 172 12.83 15.45 7.82
CA PHE A 172 11.45 15.09 8.09
C PHE A 172 11.05 15.56 9.47
N THR A 173 9.84 16.06 9.59
CA THR A 173 9.21 16.22 10.91
C THR A 173 8.55 14.91 11.32
N ILE A 174 8.38 14.71 12.63
CA ILE A 174 7.71 13.50 13.16
C ILE A 174 6.30 13.33 12.59
N ASN A 175 5.64 14.44 12.21
CA ASN A 175 4.28 14.43 11.66
C ASN A 175 4.23 14.06 10.16
N GLU A 176 5.36 13.98 9.48
CA GLU A 176 5.45 13.54 8.08
C GLU A 176 5.67 12.04 7.94
N ILE A 177 5.99 11.38 9.02
CA ILE A 177 6.30 9.96 9.10
C ILE A 177 5.23 9.23 9.91
#